data_a4fb8b09b7b32731a4d1b1e124a55b11
#
_entry.id   a4fb8b09b7b32731a4d1b1e124a55b11
#
_cell.length_a   1.000
_cell.length_b   1.000
_cell.length_c   1.000
_cell.angle_alpha   90.00
_cell.angle_beta   90.00
_cell.angle_gamma   90.00
#
_symmetry.space_group_name_H-M   'P 1'
#
loop_
_entity.id
_entity.type
_entity.pdbx_description
1 polymer ?
#
loop_
_entity_poly.entity_id
_entity_poly.type
_entity_poly.pdbx_seq_one_letter_code
_entity_poly.pdbx_strand_id
1 'polypeptide(L)'
;MDIKVKGVNNHLVFVFDDSQEFNTLLNELESLLESPLLKSDGYYPKAFFDFKSRILTVHELLRLLTLLFEKQVLLFDGINMAKVEKKNKIRVLNKTVHAGEVLELDQDTLIIGQINPGAIVRFKGKLYVMGRVSGLVEGLNAKSKIS
;
A
#
# COMPACT_ATOMS: atom_id res chain seq x y z
N MET A 1 9.32 2.34 -22.30
CA MET A 1 8.52 1.88 -21.18
C MET A 1 8.41 2.97 -20.13
N ASP A 2 7.27 3.08 -19.55
CA ASP A 2 6.97 4.13 -18.56
C ASP A 2 7.37 3.74 -17.14
N ILE A 3 7.75 2.49 -16.95
CA ILE A 3 8.24 1.98 -15.68
C ILE A 3 9.65 1.47 -15.88
N LYS A 4 10.58 1.98 -15.07
CA LYS A 4 11.94 1.48 -15.04
C LYS A 4 12.14 0.66 -13.80
N VAL A 5 12.77 -0.50 -13.93
CA VAL A 5 13.04 -1.40 -12.81
C VAL A 5 14.54 -1.46 -12.59
N LYS A 6 14.94 -1.18 -11.36
CA LYS A 6 16.36 -1.22 -10.96
C LYS A 6 16.53 -2.20 -9.82
N GLY A 7 17.63 -2.96 -9.84
CA GLY A 7 17.99 -3.81 -8.72
C GLY A 7 19.04 -3.12 -7.85
N VAL A 8 18.77 -3.00 -6.57
CA VAL A 8 19.66 -2.38 -5.61
C VAL A 8 19.68 -3.22 -4.33
N ASN A 9 20.82 -3.85 -4.02
CA ASN A 9 20.99 -4.59 -2.75
C ASN A 9 19.86 -5.58 -2.45
N ASN A 10 19.52 -6.45 -3.39
CA ASN A 10 18.42 -7.42 -3.27
C ASN A 10 17.03 -6.80 -3.21
N HIS A 11 16.93 -5.53 -3.50
CA HIS A 11 15.66 -4.83 -3.61
C HIS A 11 15.43 -4.44 -5.06
N LEU A 12 14.18 -4.40 -5.45
CA LEU A 12 13.77 -3.85 -6.74
C LEU A 12 13.17 -2.47 -6.51
N VAL A 13 13.56 -1.53 -7.35
CA VAL A 13 12.97 -0.19 -7.33
C VAL A 13 12.25 0.02 -8.66
N PHE A 14 10.96 0.23 -8.58
CA PHE A 14 10.11 0.53 -9.73
C PHE A 14 9.93 2.04 -9.81
N VAL A 15 10.45 2.64 -10.87
CA VAL A 15 10.36 4.09 -11.07
C VAL A 15 9.32 4.35 -12.15
N PHE A 16 8.29 5.09 -11.80
CA PHE A 16 7.15 5.37 -12.66
C PHE A 16 7.26 6.75 -13.29
N ASP A 17 6.95 6.84 -14.58
CA ASP A 17 6.86 8.12 -15.27
C ASP A 17 5.68 8.91 -14.69
N ASP A 18 5.96 10.11 -14.19
CA ASP A 18 4.95 10.93 -13.55
C ASP A 18 4.06 11.71 -14.54
N SER A 19 4.32 11.61 -15.83
CA SER A 19 3.50 12.27 -16.87
C SER A 19 2.46 11.34 -17.52
N GLN A 20 2.54 10.03 -17.27
CA GLN A 20 1.60 9.07 -17.87
C GLN A 20 0.34 8.90 -17.03
N GLU A 21 -0.74 8.46 -17.65
CA GLU A 21 -1.95 8.12 -16.94
C GLU A 21 -1.72 6.95 -16.00
N PHE A 22 -2.34 7.01 -14.84
CA PHE A 22 -2.19 5.97 -13.84
C PHE A 22 -2.64 4.60 -14.34
N ASN A 23 -3.75 4.54 -15.08
CA ASN A 23 -4.23 3.28 -15.63
C ASN A 23 -3.23 2.63 -16.56
N THR A 24 -2.55 3.44 -17.38
CA THR A 24 -1.51 2.96 -18.30
C THR A 24 -0.36 2.37 -17.50
N LEU A 25 0.07 3.07 -16.45
CA LEU A 25 1.15 2.60 -15.59
C LEU A 25 0.76 1.30 -14.89
N LEU A 26 -0.46 1.21 -14.41
CA LEU A 26 -0.92 0.03 -13.69
C LEU A 26 -0.98 -1.19 -14.60
N ASN A 27 -1.43 -1.02 -15.85
CA ASN A 27 -1.45 -2.09 -16.83
C ASN A 27 -0.03 -2.57 -17.17
N GLU A 28 0.89 -1.64 -17.30
CA GLU A 28 2.29 -2.00 -17.55
C GLU A 28 2.89 -2.74 -16.36
N LEU A 29 2.58 -2.29 -15.14
CA LEU A 29 3.03 -2.98 -13.93
C LEU A 29 2.47 -4.40 -13.87
N GLU A 30 1.21 -4.58 -14.21
CA GLU A 30 0.61 -5.92 -14.22
C GLU A 30 1.38 -6.84 -15.15
N SER A 31 1.72 -6.36 -16.34
CA SER A 31 2.51 -7.14 -17.30
C SER A 31 3.89 -7.47 -16.75
N LEU A 32 4.53 -6.53 -16.07
CA LEU A 32 5.84 -6.76 -15.45
C LEU A 32 5.75 -7.81 -14.35
N LEU A 33 4.70 -7.78 -13.55
CA LEU A 33 4.54 -8.74 -12.46
C LEU A 33 4.25 -10.16 -12.96
N GLU A 34 3.78 -10.29 -14.18
CA GLU A 34 3.56 -11.59 -14.80
C GLU A 34 4.81 -12.11 -15.53
N SER A 35 5.86 -11.30 -15.62
CA SER A 35 7.07 -11.68 -16.30
C SER A 35 7.79 -12.84 -15.58
N PRO A 36 8.27 -13.84 -16.31
CA PRO A 36 9.05 -14.92 -15.70
C PRO A 36 10.30 -14.44 -14.98
N LEU A 37 10.82 -13.28 -15.35
CA LEU A 37 12.02 -12.71 -14.72
C LEU A 37 11.81 -12.37 -13.26
N LEU A 38 10.58 -12.10 -12.84
CA LEU A 38 10.26 -11.78 -11.45
C LEU A 38 9.81 -13.01 -10.66
N LYS A 39 9.49 -14.11 -11.33
CA LYS A 39 9.04 -15.31 -10.66
C LYS A 39 10.26 -16.19 -10.33
N SER A 40 10.40 -16.49 -9.05
CA SER A 40 11.50 -17.28 -8.55
C SER A 40 10.97 -18.15 -7.42
N ASP A 41 11.28 -19.43 -7.46
CA ASP A 41 10.76 -20.39 -6.49
C ASP A 41 11.21 -20.03 -5.07
N GLY A 42 10.24 -19.73 -4.22
CA GLY A 42 10.49 -19.47 -2.82
C GLY A 42 11.17 -18.15 -2.50
N TYR A 43 11.40 -17.31 -3.49
CA TYR A 43 12.04 -16.03 -3.28
C TYR A 43 11.13 -14.89 -3.71
N TYR A 44 10.91 -13.95 -2.79
CA TYR A 44 10.08 -12.78 -3.04
C TYR A 44 10.92 -11.53 -2.80
N PRO A 45 11.40 -10.87 -3.86
CA PRO A 45 12.19 -9.66 -3.66
C PRO A 45 11.35 -8.54 -3.06
N LYS A 46 11.98 -7.71 -2.25
CA LYS A 46 11.36 -6.50 -1.75
C LYS A 46 11.30 -5.46 -2.86
N ALA A 47 10.20 -4.79 -2.98
CA ALA A 47 9.97 -3.80 -4.03
C ALA A 47 9.60 -2.46 -3.45
N PHE A 48 10.29 -1.44 -3.92
CA PHE A 48 10.01 -0.05 -3.60
C PHE A 48 9.44 0.62 -4.85
N PHE A 49 8.40 1.42 -4.68
CA PHE A 49 7.71 2.06 -5.80
C PHE A 49 7.91 3.56 -5.74
N ASP A 50 8.58 4.11 -6.74
CA ASP A 50 8.91 5.53 -6.81
C ASP A 50 8.04 6.20 -7.87
N PHE A 51 7.09 7.02 -7.43
CA PHE A 51 6.20 7.76 -8.29
C PHE A 51 6.67 9.19 -8.55
N LYS A 52 7.88 9.50 -8.11
CA LYS A 52 8.51 10.83 -8.30
C LYS A 52 7.62 11.94 -7.75
N SER A 53 7.25 12.90 -8.59
CA SER A 53 6.44 14.03 -8.16
C SER A 53 4.94 13.80 -8.28
N ARG A 54 4.52 12.60 -8.65
CA ARG A 54 3.10 12.27 -8.76
C ARG A 54 2.46 12.14 -7.38
N ILE A 55 1.28 12.69 -7.25
CA ILE A 55 0.46 12.53 -6.05
C ILE A 55 -0.58 11.45 -6.37
N LEU A 56 -0.61 10.38 -5.57
CA LEU A 56 -1.59 9.33 -5.75
C LEU A 56 -2.81 9.60 -4.88
N THR A 57 -3.98 9.38 -5.45
CA THR A 57 -5.21 9.36 -4.66
C THR A 57 -5.28 8.07 -3.86
N VAL A 58 -6.17 8.03 -2.88
CA VAL A 58 -6.41 6.81 -2.09
C VAL A 58 -6.83 5.66 -3.01
N HIS A 59 -7.70 5.94 -3.97
CA HIS A 59 -8.16 4.91 -4.91
C HIS A 59 -7.03 4.36 -5.76
N GLU A 60 -6.14 5.23 -6.22
CA GLU A 60 -4.97 4.80 -7.01
C GLU A 60 -4.04 3.94 -6.17
N LEU A 61 -3.78 4.36 -4.94
CA LEU A 61 -2.94 3.60 -4.02
C LEU A 61 -3.54 2.23 -3.72
N LEU A 62 -4.84 2.17 -3.47
CA LEU A 62 -5.53 0.90 -3.22
C LEU A 62 -5.47 -0.03 -4.43
N ARG A 63 -5.62 0.50 -5.62
CA ARG A 63 -5.54 -0.30 -6.84
C ARG A 63 -4.15 -0.89 -7.02
N LEU A 64 -3.12 -0.10 -6.75
CA LEU A 64 -1.74 -0.58 -6.80
C LEU A 64 -1.54 -1.74 -5.82
N LEU A 65 -1.93 -1.54 -4.58
CA LEU A 65 -1.71 -2.54 -3.54
C LEU A 65 -2.56 -3.80 -3.76
N THR A 66 -3.77 -3.64 -4.28
CA THR A 66 -4.61 -4.78 -4.64
C THR A 66 -3.93 -5.63 -5.71
N LEU A 67 -3.36 -4.99 -6.73
CA LEU A 67 -2.63 -5.69 -7.78
C LEU A 67 -1.46 -6.48 -7.21
N LEU A 68 -0.69 -5.87 -6.30
CA LEU A 68 0.45 -6.52 -5.67
C LEU A 68 0.01 -7.73 -4.85
N PHE A 69 -1.10 -7.62 -4.12
CA PHE A 69 -1.64 -8.74 -3.36
C PHE A 69 -2.10 -9.88 -4.25
N GLU A 70 -2.73 -9.56 -5.37
CA GLU A 70 -3.23 -10.59 -6.28
C GLU A 70 -2.10 -11.37 -6.94
N LYS A 71 -1.03 -10.69 -7.31
CA LYS A 71 0.08 -11.32 -8.03
C LYS A 71 1.03 -12.07 -7.10
N GLN A 72 1.23 -11.59 -5.88
CA GLN A 72 2.05 -12.25 -4.86
C GLN A 72 3.46 -12.65 -5.31
N VAL A 73 4.11 -11.77 -6.08
CA VAL A 73 5.48 -12.04 -6.56
C VAL A 73 6.51 -11.14 -5.90
N LEU A 74 6.05 -10.12 -5.18
CA LEU A 74 6.93 -9.13 -4.54
C LEU A 74 6.49 -8.90 -3.11
N LEU A 75 7.44 -8.50 -2.27
CA LEU A 75 7.15 -7.98 -0.94
C LEU A 75 7.15 -6.46 -1.02
N PHE A 76 6.11 -5.84 -0.53
CA PHE A 76 6.03 -4.38 -0.52
C PHE A 76 7.01 -3.80 0.48
N ASP A 77 7.93 -2.96 0.02
CA ASP A 77 8.94 -2.33 0.88
C ASP A 77 8.62 -0.87 1.17
N GLY A 78 8.04 -0.18 0.24
CA GLY A 78 7.70 1.21 0.46
C GLY A 78 7.29 1.92 -0.82
N ILE A 79 6.92 3.17 -0.66
CA ILE A 79 6.45 4.00 -1.76
C ILE A 79 6.97 5.42 -1.56
N ASN A 80 7.36 6.04 -2.66
CA ASN A 80 7.69 7.46 -2.70
C ASN A 80 6.73 8.16 -3.65
N MET A 81 6.14 9.24 -3.19
CA MET A 81 5.28 10.09 -4.01
C MET A 81 5.36 11.51 -3.46
N ALA A 82 4.87 12.47 -4.22
CA ALA A 82 4.85 13.85 -3.78
C ALA A 82 3.98 13.99 -2.53
N LYS A 83 4.44 14.81 -1.59
CA LYS A 83 3.68 15.07 -0.36
C LYS A 83 2.66 16.16 -0.62
N VAL A 84 1.46 15.90 -0.17
CA VAL A 84 0.43 16.93 -0.10
C VAL A 84 0.58 17.60 1.26
N GLU A 85 0.84 18.89 1.26
CA GLU A 85 1.10 19.63 2.49
C GLU A 85 -0.11 19.83 3.37
N LYS A 86 -1.22 19.21 3.14
CA LYS A 86 -2.42 19.46 3.90
C LYS A 86 -3.10 18.17 4.28
N LYS A 87 -4.22 18.36 4.89
CA LYS A 87 -5.16 17.44 5.50
C LYS A 87 -5.40 16.11 4.77
N ASN A 88 -4.91 15.95 3.53
CA ASN A 88 -5.21 14.78 2.73
C ASN A 88 -4.07 13.75 2.72
N LYS A 89 -3.15 13.88 3.65
CA LYS A 89 -2.12 12.86 3.80
C LYS A 89 -2.75 11.57 4.25
N ILE A 90 -2.44 10.51 3.54
CA ILE A 90 -2.78 9.18 4.00
C ILE A 90 -1.55 8.55 4.64
N ARG A 91 -1.74 7.98 5.81
CA ARG A 91 -0.69 7.22 6.48
C ARG A 91 -0.79 5.77 6.05
N VAL A 92 0.33 5.18 5.69
CA VAL A 92 0.37 3.76 5.32
C VAL A 92 1.11 2.99 6.39
N LEU A 93 0.44 2.02 6.99
CA LEU A 93 1.02 1.14 8.00
C LEU A 93 1.06 -0.27 7.47
N ASN A 94 2.25 -0.80 7.32
CA ASN A 94 2.45 -2.19 6.90
C ASN A 94 2.76 -3.00 8.15
N LYS A 95 1.72 -3.45 8.85
CA LYS A 95 1.89 -4.20 10.09
C LYS A 95 0.63 -5.00 10.42
N THR A 96 0.83 -5.99 11.26
CA THR A 96 -0.26 -6.71 11.91
C THR A 96 -0.51 -6.08 13.29
N VAL A 97 -1.77 -5.84 13.62
CA VAL A 97 -2.14 -5.36 14.96
C VAL A 97 -2.47 -6.60 15.80
N HIS A 98 -1.66 -6.81 16.82
CA HIS A 98 -1.74 -8.03 17.65
C HIS A 98 -2.71 -7.88 18.81
N ALA A 99 -3.15 -9.01 19.35
CA ALA A 99 -3.97 -9.03 20.53
C ALA A 99 -3.31 -8.24 21.67
N GLY A 100 -4.09 -7.40 22.33
CA GLY A 100 -3.59 -6.53 23.39
C GLY A 100 -3.05 -5.19 22.93
N GLU A 101 -2.85 -4.99 21.62
CA GLU A 101 -2.45 -3.69 21.10
C GLU A 101 -3.66 -2.77 20.97
N VAL A 102 -3.45 -1.50 21.30
CA VAL A 102 -4.42 -0.43 21.03
C VAL A 102 -3.73 0.55 20.09
N LEU A 103 -4.23 0.64 18.89
CA LEU A 103 -3.69 1.54 17.87
C LEU A 103 -4.64 2.72 17.70
N GLU A 104 -4.11 3.94 17.91
CA GLU A 104 -4.89 5.15 17.70
C GLU A 104 -4.39 5.89 16.47
N LEU A 105 -5.32 6.24 15.59
CA LEU A 105 -5.03 6.88 14.31
C LEU A 105 -5.76 8.20 14.25
N ASP A 106 -5.01 9.28 14.02
CA ASP A 106 -5.57 10.63 14.00
C ASP A 106 -5.67 11.21 12.59
N GLN A 107 -5.41 10.42 11.58
CA GLN A 107 -5.48 10.84 10.18
C GLN A 107 -5.96 9.69 9.31
N ASP A 108 -6.27 9.98 8.06
CA ASP A 108 -6.63 8.95 7.10
C ASP A 108 -5.50 7.93 7.01
N THR A 109 -5.82 6.66 7.14
CA THR A 109 -4.82 5.60 7.24
C THR A 109 -5.19 4.39 6.41
N LEU A 110 -4.19 3.79 5.79
CA LEU A 110 -4.30 2.49 5.15
C LEU A 110 -3.43 1.51 5.93
N ILE A 111 -4.03 0.45 6.42
CA ILE A 111 -3.32 -0.64 7.08
C ILE A 111 -3.18 -1.79 6.10
N ILE A 112 -1.96 -2.21 5.85
CA ILE A 112 -1.66 -3.41 5.06
C ILE A 112 -1.26 -4.50 6.04
N GLY A 113 -2.18 -5.41 6.33
CA GLY A 113 -1.94 -6.44 7.32
C GLY A 113 -3.25 -6.87 7.96
N GLN A 114 -3.14 -7.53 9.10
CA GLN A 114 -4.29 -8.07 9.79
C GLN A 114 -4.51 -7.36 11.12
N ILE A 115 -5.77 -7.30 11.54
CA ILE A 115 -6.14 -6.85 12.87
C ILE A 115 -6.65 -8.10 13.58
N ASN A 116 -5.85 -8.62 14.49
CA ASN A 116 -6.10 -9.90 15.16
C ASN A 116 -7.18 -9.77 16.23
N PRO A 117 -7.82 -10.89 16.61
CA PRO A 117 -8.74 -10.88 17.74
C PRO A 117 -8.05 -10.35 18.99
N GLY A 118 -8.74 -9.49 19.74
CA GLY A 118 -8.17 -8.86 20.92
C GLY A 118 -7.39 -7.58 20.65
N ALA A 119 -7.16 -7.23 19.39
CA ALA A 119 -6.59 -5.94 19.03
C ALA A 119 -7.68 -4.88 18.95
N ILE A 120 -7.31 -3.63 19.21
CA ILE A 120 -8.23 -2.50 19.13
C ILE A 120 -7.60 -1.45 18.24
N VAL A 121 -8.35 -0.98 17.25
CA VAL A 121 -7.95 0.14 16.42
C VAL A 121 -8.98 1.23 16.55
N ARG A 122 -8.55 2.42 16.99
CA ARG A 122 -9.39 3.60 17.09
C ARG A 122 -8.92 4.62 16.06
N PHE A 123 -9.82 5.16 15.28
CA PHE A 123 -9.43 6.04 14.20
C PHE A 123 -10.31 7.26 14.09
N LYS A 124 -9.69 8.35 13.64
CA LYS A 124 -10.36 9.55 13.14
C LYS A 124 -10.12 9.60 11.64
N GLY A 125 -11.03 10.22 10.89
CA GLY A 125 -10.92 10.26 9.45
C GLY A 125 -11.35 8.96 8.82
N LYS A 126 -10.61 8.51 7.81
CA LYS A 126 -10.92 7.29 7.06
C LYS A 126 -9.92 6.20 7.36
N LEU A 127 -10.41 4.99 7.46
CA LEU A 127 -9.58 3.82 7.65
C LEU A 127 -9.83 2.82 6.52
N TYR A 128 -8.74 2.39 5.90
CA TYR A 128 -8.76 1.34 4.89
C TYR A 128 -7.88 0.21 5.40
N VAL A 129 -8.36 -1.01 5.30
CA VAL A 129 -7.60 -2.18 5.75
C VAL A 129 -7.51 -3.18 4.60
N MET A 130 -6.28 -3.52 4.22
CA MET A 130 -6.02 -4.61 3.28
C MET A 130 -5.53 -5.81 4.07
N GLY A 131 -6.46 -6.71 4.36
CA GLY A 131 -6.21 -7.88 5.18
C GLY A 131 -7.44 -8.24 5.97
N ARG A 132 -7.29 -9.23 6.85
CA ARG A 132 -8.41 -9.71 7.66
C ARG A 132 -8.59 -8.83 8.89
N VAL A 133 -9.83 -8.45 9.16
CA VAL A 133 -10.19 -7.70 10.36
C VAL A 133 -10.96 -8.65 11.28
N SER A 134 -10.33 -9.05 12.38
CA SER A 134 -10.95 -9.92 13.39
C SER A 134 -10.98 -9.28 14.76
N GLY A 135 -10.32 -8.14 14.92
CA GLY A 135 -10.34 -7.37 16.16
C GLY A 135 -11.41 -6.29 16.15
N LEU A 136 -11.35 -5.42 17.14
CA LEU A 136 -12.29 -4.32 17.29
C LEU A 136 -11.77 -3.09 16.56
N VAL A 137 -12.60 -2.49 15.74
CA VAL A 137 -12.28 -1.25 15.03
C VAL A 137 -13.35 -0.23 15.36
N GLU A 138 -12.95 0.90 15.94
CA GLU A 138 -13.85 1.95 16.39
C GLU A 138 -13.56 3.27 15.70
N GLY A 139 -14.57 3.85 15.09
CA GLY A 139 -14.48 5.23 14.61
C GLY A 139 -14.73 6.20 15.75
N LEU A 140 -13.82 7.14 15.93
CA LEU A 140 -13.95 8.19 16.93
C LEU A 140 -14.80 9.37 16.42
N ASN A 141 -15.14 9.33 15.14
CA ASN A 141 -16.00 10.27 14.48
C ASN A 141 -17.24 9.49 14.02
N ALA A 142 -18.44 9.97 14.37
CA ALA A 142 -19.69 9.28 14.06
C ALA A 142 -19.91 9.02 12.57
N LYS A 143 -19.20 9.72 11.69
CA LYS A 143 -19.31 9.57 10.24
C LYS A 143 -18.20 8.69 9.65
N SER A 144 -17.32 8.16 10.45
CA SER A 144 -16.23 7.34 9.97
C SER A 144 -16.72 5.98 9.50
N LYS A 145 -16.08 5.45 8.46
CA LYS A 145 -16.41 4.13 7.89
C LYS A 145 -15.14 3.33 7.68
N ILE A 146 -15.30 2.03 7.82
CA ILE A 146 -14.25 1.08 7.50
C ILE A 146 -14.42 0.66 6.05
N SER A 147 -13.34 0.68 5.31
CA SER A 147 -13.34 0.28 3.89
C SER A 147 -12.42 -0.89 3.66
#